data_0edad96c43b940869d5fb0c4116545d1
#
_entry.id   0edad96c43b940869d5fb0c4116545d1
#
_cell.length_a   1.000
_cell.length_b   1.000
_cell.length_c   1.000
_cell.angle_alpha   90.00
_cell.angle_beta   90.00
_cell.angle_gamma   90.00
#
_symmetry.space_group_name_H-M   'P 1'
#
loop_
_entity.id
_entity.type
_entity.pdbx_description
1 polymer ?
#
loop_
_entity_poly.entity_id
_entity_poly.type
_entity_poly.pdbx_seq_one_letter_code
_entity_poly.pdbx_strand_id
1 'polypeptide(L)'
;MLKQRFFYFCLFILMSYFVTAQELRCNISVSSQKIQGTNRELFTNMQRDMYEFLNNKRWSENIFQYDERIECSIQITLDEQIGSDQFRGSMQVRVSRPVYNSSYSTVLLNFRDNDIDYIYREFEPLEYSETGQNSNLVNLLAFYANIILGIDYDSFSLMGGNDFFNRAETIVARCQNAKESGWKSFENRRNRYWLINNLQDRSYASVRECIYKYHRLGLDVMSDNLTDGRLAILEALGLLQKAHRIKPNSYLMQVFFDAKADEIVHIFKPAFTDERKRIFNIVSEVNPANSSKYNALIQEKTN
;
A
#
# COMPACT_ATOMS: atom_id res chain seq x y z
N MET A 1 47.89 8.17 29.84
CA MET A 1 46.51 8.04 30.32
C MET A 1 45.50 8.97 29.59
N LEU A 2 45.77 10.27 29.41
CA LEU A 2 44.85 11.21 28.75
C LEU A 2 44.61 10.87 27.26
N LYS A 3 45.68 10.51 26.52
CA LYS A 3 45.57 10.12 25.10
C LYS A 3 44.76 8.82 24.87
N GLN A 4 44.87 7.87 25.79
CA GLN A 4 44.10 6.63 25.73
C GLN A 4 42.59 6.90 26.03
N ARG A 5 42.28 7.75 27.01
CA ARG A 5 40.90 8.15 27.30
C ARG A 5 40.25 8.90 26.16
N PHE A 6 41.00 9.77 25.49
CA PHE A 6 40.54 10.48 24.29
C PHE A 6 40.29 9.54 23.11
N PHE A 7 41.15 8.51 22.93
CA PHE A 7 40.96 7.49 21.88
C PHE A 7 39.71 6.66 22.12
N TYR A 8 39.42 6.22 23.35
CA TYR A 8 38.20 5.49 23.68
C TYR A 8 36.95 6.37 23.57
N PHE A 9 37.04 7.65 23.87
CA PHE A 9 35.95 8.60 23.71
C PHE A 9 35.61 8.81 22.23
N CYS A 10 36.60 8.98 21.36
CA CYS A 10 36.40 9.04 19.91
C CYS A 10 35.87 7.72 19.31
N LEU A 11 36.31 6.56 19.83
CA LEU A 11 35.79 5.25 19.42
C LEU A 11 34.32 5.06 19.80
N PHE A 12 33.91 5.58 20.98
CA PHE A 12 32.53 5.52 21.44
C PHE A 12 31.60 6.43 20.63
N ILE A 13 32.08 7.60 20.17
CA ILE A 13 31.34 8.48 19.26
C ILE A 13 31.16 7.86 17.88
N LEU A 14 32.13 7.10 17.37
CA LEU A 14 32.06 6.40 16.09
C LEU A 14 31.06 5.20 16.10
N MET A 15 30.77 4.62 17.25
CA MET A 15 29.79 3.54 17.38
C MET A 15 28.33 4.01 17.36
N SER A 16 28.03 5.31 17.44
CA SER A 16 26.68 5.85 17.60
C SER A 16 25.89 6.04 16.31
N TYR A 17 26.40 5.66 15.14
CA TYR A 17 25.79 5.98 13.84
C TYR A 17 25.22 4.80 13.05
N PHE A 18 24.91 3.66 13.69
CA PHE A 18 24.06 2.67 13.03
C PHE A 18 22.60 2.97 13.29
N VAL A 19 22.10 4.13 12.84
CA VAL A 19 20.66 4.32 12.67
C VAL A 19 20.25 3.49 11.46
N THR A 20 19.71 2.31 11.70
CA THR A 20 19.07 1.53 10.65
C THR A 20 17.81 2.31 10.23
N ALA A 21 17.91 2.96 9.08
CA ALA A 21 16.74 3.60 8.46
C ALA A 21 15.78 2.50 8.00
N GLN A 22 14.73 2.27 8.78
CA GLN A 22 13.66 1.34 8.49
C GLN A 22 12.44 2.18 8.12
N GLU A 23 11.95 2.05 6.90
CA GLU A 23 10.83 2.85 6.41
C GLU A 23 9.48 2.27 6.79
N LEU A 24 9.41 0.95 6.93
CA LEU A 24 8.14 0.24 7.18
C LEU A 24 7.97 -0.11 8.67
N ARG A 25 6.74 0.00 9.14
CA ARG A 25 6.23 -0.61 10.36
C ARG A 25 5.08 -1.55 9.97
N CYS A 26 5.45 -2.68 9.38
CA CYS A 26 4.53 -3.62 8.79
C CYS A 26 4.18 -4.74 9.77
N ASN A 27 2.90 -4.89 10.07
CA ASN A 27 2.39 -6.03 10.83
C ASN A 27 2.07 -7.17 9.89
N ILE A 28 2.64 -8.36 10.16
CA ILE A 28 2.41 -9.56 9.35
C ILE A 28 1.56 -10.54 10.14
N SER A 29 0.59 -11.15 9.48
CA SER A 29 -0.17 -12.27 10.03
C SER A 29 -0.34 -13.37 8.99
N VAL A 30 -0.15 -14.62 9.41
CA VAL A 30 -0.34 -15.81 8.56
C VAL A 30 -1.41 -16.67 9.17
N SER A 31 -2.52 -16.85 8.44
CA SER A 31 -3.63 -17.73 8.82
C SER A 31 -3.55 -19.04 8.05
N SER A 32 -3.46 -20.14 8.78
CA SER A 32 -3.40 -21.51 8.24
C SER A 32 -4.62 -22.36 8.62
N GLN A 33 -5.75 -21.72 8.94
CA GLN A 33 -6.95 -22.41 9.45
C GLN A 33 -7.52 -23.46 8.49
N LYS A 34 -7.28 -23.31 7.18
CA LYS A 34 -7.74 -24.26 6.16
C LYS A 34 -6.79 -25.42 5.93
N ILE A 35 -5.58 -25.39 6.52
CA ILE A 35 -4.56 -26.42 6.34
C ILE A 35 -4.62 -27.38 7.52
N GLN A 36 -4.87 -28.66 7.24
CA GLN A 36 -4.99 -29.70 8.26
C GLN A 36 -3.64 -30.29 8.65
N GLY A 37 -3.50 -30.71 9.92
CA GLY A 37 -2.35 -31.49 10.40
C GLY A 37 -1.02 -30.73 10.44
N THR A 38 -1.05 -29.43 10.53
CA THR A 38 0.12 -28.57 10.37
C THR A 38 0.87 -28.31 11.67
N ASN A 39 2.19 -28.21 11.54
CA ASN A 39 3.05 -27.70 12.60
C ASN A 39 2.85 -26.18 12.76
N ARG A 40 2.25 -25.75 13.87
CA ARG A 40 2.02 -24.31 14.15
C ARG A 40 3.32 -23.51 14.20
N GLU A 41 4.42 -24.14 14.58
CA GLU A 41 5.73 -23.51 14.66
C GLU A 41 6.22 -23.04 13.29
N LEU A 42 6.00 -23.83 12.23
CA LEU A 42 6.30 -23.46 10.84
C LEU A 42 5.66 -22.10 10.45
N PHE A 43 4.38 -21.90 10.76
CA PHE A 43 3.67 -20.65 10.41
C PHE A 43 4.10 -19.48 11.30
N THR A 44 4.48 -19.75 12.56
CA THR A 44 5.04 -18.71 13.43
C THR A 44 6.40 -18.26 12.92
N ASN A 45 7.26 -19.19 12.51
CA ASN A 45 8.56 -18.90 11.91
C ASN A 45 8.41 -18.16 10.58
N MET A 46 7.51 -18.63 9.70
CA MET A 46 7.17 -17.97 8.43
C MET A 46 6.75 -16.51 8.64
N GLN A 47 5.85 -16.26 9.60
CA GLN A 47 5.39 -14.90 9.94
C GLN A 47 6.54 -14.02 10.45
N ARG A 48 7.40 -14.55 11.33
CA ARG A 48 8.56 -13.84 11.86
C ARG A 48 9.54 -13.49 10.75
N ASP A 49 9.90 -14.44 9.89
CA ASP A 49 10.88 -14.23 8.84
C ASP A 49 10.41 -13.20 7.81
N MET A 50 9.11 -13.22 7.44
CA MET A 50 8.50 -12.18 6.60
C MET A 50 8.49 -10.81 7.30
N TYR A 51 8.20 -10.77 8.62
CA TYR A 51 8.24 -9.54 9.40
C TYR A 51 9.65 -8.94 9.42
N GLU A 52 10.66 -9.76 9.68
CA GLU A 52 12.06 -9.33 9.70
C GLU A 52 12.51 -8.84 8.31
N PHE A 53 12.14 -9.56 7.26
CA PHE A 53 12.43 -9.16 5.87
C PHE A 53 11.89 -7.77 5.52
N LEU A 54 10.63 -7.49 5.86
CA LEU A 54 9.99 -6.22 5.50
C LEU A 54 10.46 -5.06 6.38
N ASN A 55 10.59 -5.28 7.69
CA ASN A 55 10.84 -4.22 8.65
C ASN A 55 12.33 -3.94 8.90
N ASN A 56 13.23 -4.92 8.66
CA ASN A 56 14.67 -4.72 8.91
C ASN A 56 15.44 -4.32 7.65
N LYS A 57 14.86 -4.52 6.46
CA LYS A 57 15.49 -4.10 5.20
C LYS A 57 15.32 -2.61 4.98
N ARG A 58 16.38 -1.96 4.52
CA ARG A 58 16.36 -0.60 4.01
C ARG A 58 15.86 -0.62 2.56
N TRP A 59 14.76 0.08 2.30
CA TRP A 59 14.11 0.13 0.99
C TRP A 59 14.46 1.38 0.19
N SER A 60 14.95 2.45 0.86
CA SER A 60 15.34 3.71 0.24
C SER A 60 16.59 4.29 0.88
N GLU A 61 17.11 5.40 0.32
CA GLU A 61 18.20 6.18 0.93
C GLU A 61 17.68 7.19 1.97
N ASN A 62 16.36 7.33 2.12
CA ASN A 62 15.77 8.26 3.06
C ASN A 62 15.87 7.74 4.50
N ILE A 63 15.94 8.67 5.45
CA ILE A 63 16.00 8.36 6.87
C ILE A 63 14.64 8.68 7.48
N PHE A 64 14.00 7.66 8.05
CA PHE A 64 12.73 7.78 8.75
C PHE A 64 12.96 7.77 10.26
N GLN A 65 12.35 8.71 10.97
CA GLN A 65 12.24 8.60 12.41
C GLN A 65 11.25 7.47 12.76
N TYR A 66 11.25 7.01 13.98
CA TYR A 66 10.43 5.87 14.39
C TYR A 66 8.92 6.10 14.17
N ASP A 67 8.45 7.31 14.41
CA ASP A 67 7.07 7.78 14.25
C ASP A 67 6.71 8.18 12.81
N GLU A 68 7.71 8.36 11.94
CA GLU A 68 7.52 8.61 10.51
C GLU A 68 7.36 7.32 9.70
N ARG A 69 7.62 6.15 10.29
CA ARG A 69 7.54 4.86 9.59
C ARG A 69 6.13 4.60 9.09
N ILE A 70 6.04 4.08 7.88
CA ILE A 70 4.79 3.80 7.20
C ILE A 70 4.07 2.64 7.87
N GLU A 71 2.89 2.90 8.41
CA GLU A 71 2.03 1.89 9.03
C GLU A 71 1.37 1.03 7.95
N CYS A 72 1.67 -0.26 7.96
CA CYS A 72 1.05 -1.21 7.06
C CYS A 72 0.79 -2.55 7.73
N SER A 73 -0.09 -3.32 7.12
CA SER A 73 -0.33 -4.71 7.50
C SER A 73 -0.46 -5.59 6.27
N ILE A 74 0.12 -6.79 6.37
CA ILE A 74 -0.02 -7.85 5.38
C ILE A 74 -0.59 -9.08 6.08
N GLN A 75 -1.81 -9.45 5.68
CA GLN A 75 -2.47 -10.65 6.15
C GLN A 75 -2.47 -11.70 5.05
N ILE A 76 -1.81 -12.82 5.29
CA ILE A 76 -1.78 -13.96 4.39
C ILE A 76 -2.76 -15.01 4.90
N THR A 77 -3.66 -15.45 4.03
CA THR A 77 -4.56 -16.57 4.28
C THR A 77 -4.13 -17.73 3.38
N LEU A 78 -3.62 -18.79 3.98
CA LEU A 78 -3.20 -19.99 3.29
C LEU A 78 -4.42 -20.89 3.07
N ASP A 79 -4.68 -21.20 1.81
CA ASP A 79 -5.81 -22.05 1.39
C ASP A 79 -5.36 -23.50 1.17
N GLU A 80 -4.12 -23.72 0.73
CA GLU A 80 -3.56 -25.02 0.37
C GLU A 80 -2.08 -25.10 0.71
N GLN A 81 -1.65 -26.28 1.15
CA GLN A 81 -0.23 -26.67 1.25
C GLN A 81 0.03 -27.81 0.28
N ILE A 82 1.00 -27.63 -0.61
CA ILE A 82 1.40 -28.61 -1.62
C ILE A 82 2.74 -29.20 -1.23
N GLY A 83 2.74 -30.49 -0.91
CA GLY A 83 3.93 -31.14 -0.34
C GLY A 83 4.30 -30.56 1.02
N SER A 84 5.60 -30.38 1.29
CA SER A 84 6.11 -29.95 2.59
C SER A 84 6.31 -28.42 2.72
N ASP A 85 6.55 -27.73 1.62
CA ASP A 85 7.12 -26.38 1.62
C ASP A 85 6.46 -25.38 0.66
N GLN A 86 5.50 -25.80 -0.18
CA GLN A 86 4.79 -24.91 -1.10
C GLN A 86 3.39 -24.55 -0.56
N PHE A 87 3.04 -23.27 -0.62
CA PHE A 87 1.79 -22.73 -0.07
C PHE A 87 1.08 -21.88 -1.11
N ARG A 88 -0.26 -22.00 -1.15
CA ARG A 88 -1.16 -21.16 -1.96
C ARG A 88 -2.20 -20.48 -1.08
N GLY A 89 -2.64 -19.31 -1.53
CA GLY A 89 -3.67 -18.58 -0.82
C GLY A 89 -3.90 -17.18 -1.34
N SER A 90 -4.27 -16.29 -0.44
CA SER A 90 -4.49 -14.87 -0.73
C SER A 90 -3.73 -13.99 0.27
N MET A 91 -3.44 -12.76 -0.14
CA MET A 91 -2.77 -11.74 0.66
C MET A 91 -3.61 -10.46 0.68
N GLN A 92 -3.89 -9.92 1.86
CA GLN A 92 -4.48 -8.62 2.04
C GLN A 92 -3.39 -7.65 2.47
N VAL A 93 -3.20 -6.58 1.68
CA VAL A 93 -2.24 -5.51 1.98
C VAL A 93 -3.01 -4.25 2.33
N ARG A 94 -2.77 -3.68 3.50
CA ARG A 94 -3.36 -2.43 3.94
C ARG A 94 -2.27 -1.46 4.35
N VAL A 95 -2.41 -0.21 3.91
CA VAL A 95 -1.51 0.89 4.24
C VAL A 95 -2.33 2.03 4.79
N SER A 96 -1.86 2.66 5.84
CA SER A 96 -2.48 3.86 6.41
C SER A 96 -1.41 4.89 6.75
N ARG A 97 -1.81 6.17 6.75
CA ARG A 97 -0.98 7.27 7.21
C ARG A 97 -1.76 8.19 8.15
N PRO A 98 -1.09 8.80 9.13
CA PRO A 98 -1.71 9.85 9.95
C PRO A 98 -2.05 11.06 9.08
N VAL A 99 -3.18 11.70 9.36
CA VAL A 99 -3.57 12.99 8.79
C VAL A 99 -2.99 14.10 9.66
N TYR A 100 -2.38 15.11 9.03
CA TYR A 100 -1.73 16.21 9.73
C TYR A 100 -2.63 16.85 10.77
N ASN A 101 -2.04 17.11 11.94
CA ASN A 101 -2.68 17.75 13.10
C ASN A 101 -4.05 17.16 13.50
N SER A 102 -4.18 15.81 13.38
CA SER A 102 -5.40 15.10 13.79
C SER A 102 -5.06 13.73 14.39
N SER A 103 -6.02 13.14 15.11
CA SER A 103 -5.92 11.75 15.59
C SER A 103 -6.37 10.72 14.55
N TYR A 104 -6.75 11.16 13.36
CA TYR A 104 -7.25 10.31 12.29
C TYR A 104 -6.13 9.74 11.43
N SER A 105 -6.19 8.45 11.14
CA SER A 105 -5.34 7.79 10.15
C SER A 105 -6.17 7.37 8.94
N THR A 106 -5.79 7.88 7.77
CA THR A 106 -6.45 7.58 6.50
C THR A 106 -5.87 6.32 5.86
N VAL A 107 -6.70 5.50 5.23
CA VAL A 107 -6.26 4.31 4.50
C VAL A 107 -5.79 4.73 3.11
N LEU A 108 -4.52 4.49 2.79
CA LEU A 108 -3.94 4.76 1.46
C LEU A 108 -4.23 3.64 0.48
N LEU A 109 -4.13 2.39 0.95
CA LEU A 109 -4.30 1.18 0.16
C LEU A 109 -5.05 0.13 0.98
N ASN A 110 -6.01 -0.54 0.35
CA ASN A 110 -6.65 -1.74 0.86
C ASN A 110 -6.81 -2.72 -0.31
N PHE A 111 -5.80 -3.56 -0.50
CA PHE A 111 -5.63 -4.37 -1.69
C PHE A 111 -5.63 -5.86 -1.37
N ARG A 112 -6.36 -6.65 -2.14
CA ARG A 112 -6.37 -8.10 -2.03
C ARG A 112 -5.75 -8.75 -3.28
N ASP A 113 -4.69 -9.53 -3.06
CA ASP A 113 -4.08 -10.40 -4.04
C ASP A 113 -4.57 -11.85 -3.80
N ASN A 114 -5.20 -12.44 -4.80
CA ASN A 114 -5.71 -13.82 -4.72
C ASN A 114 -4.76 -14.83 -5.36
N ASP A 115 -3.65 -14.38 -5.95
CA ASP A 115 -2.72 -15.20 -6.71
C ASP A 115 -1.40 -15.42 -5.93
N ILE A 116 -1.51 -15.92 -4.69
CA ILE A 116 -0.36 -16.21 -3.84
C ILE A 116 0.02 -17.69 -3.96
N ASP A 117 1.22 -17.94 -4.46
CA ASP A 117 1.83 -19.26 -4.58
C ASP A 117 3.34 -19.10 -4.31
N TYR A 118 3.87 -19.75 -3.28
CA TYR A 118 5.29 -19.63 -2.92
C TYR A 118 5.80 -20.85 -2.15
N ILE A 119 7.12 -21.02 -2.22
CA ILE A 119 7.86 -21.97 -1.38
C ILE A 119 8.41 -21.23 -0.19
N TYR A 120 8.22 -21.80 1.02
CA TYR A 120 8.87 -21.36 2.25
C TYR A 120 9.54 -22.53 2.93
N ARG A 121 10.82 -22.37 3.27
CA ARG A 121 11.62 -23.33 4.04
C ARG A 121 12.15 -22.67 5.29
N GLU A 122 11.94 -23.33 6.42
CA GLU A 122 12.48 -22.85 7.69
C GLU A 122 14.01 -22.76 7.62
N PHE A 123 14.56 -21.76 8.28
CA PHE A 123 16.02 -21.51 8.36
C PHE A 123 16.68 -21.11 7.03
N GLU A 124 15.94 -20.93 5.96
CA GLU A 124 16.43 -20.33 4.72
C GLU A 124 16.18 -18.81 4.76
N PRO A 125 17.24 -17.97 4.76
CA PRO A 125 17.08 -16.53 4.90
C PRO A 125 16.33 -15.94 3.70
N LEU A 126 15.42 -15.00 3.96
CA LEU A 126 14.75 -14.22 2.92
C LEU A 126 15.66 -13.05 2.53
N GLU A 127 16.36 -13.16 1.42
CA GLU A 127 17.25 -12.11 0.92
C GLU A 127 16.78 -11.60 -0.44
N TYR A 128 16.67 -10.28 -0.60
CA TYR A 128 16.31 -9.64 -1.87
C TYR A 128 17.53 -9.12 -2.59
N SER A 129 17.71 -9.57 -3.81
CA SER A 129 18.73 -9.08 -4.74
C SER A 129 18.07 -8.34 -5.91
N GLU A 130 18.51 -7.11 -6.16
CA GLU A 130 18.04 -6.33 -7.33
C GLU A 130 18.51 -6.89 -8.66
N THR A 131 19.58 -7.66 -8.70
CA THR A 131 20.17 -8.21 -9.92
C THR A 131 20.12 -9.73 -9.98
N GLY A 132 19.94 -10.40 -8.83
CA GLY A 132 19.95 -11.86 -8.70
C GLY A 132 18.59 -12.51 -8.94
N GLN A 133 18.57 -13.83 -8.78
CA GLN A 133 17.34 -14.60 -8.74
C GLN A 133 16.79 -14.59 -7.32
N ASN A 134 15.52 -14.24 -7.16
CA ASN A 134 14.80 -14.26 -5.90
C ASN A 134 13.76 -15.38 -5.92
N SER A 135 13.44 -15.94 -4.75
CA SER A 135 12.28 -16.82 -4.59
C SER A 135 10.99 -16.04 -4.86
N ASN A 136 9.89 -16.73 -5.20
CA ASN A 136 8.62 -16.04 -5.44
C ASN A 136 8.12 -15.34 -4.18
N LEU A 137 8.33 -15.89 -2.98
CA LEU A 137 8.00 -15.22 -1.72
C LEU A 137 8.74 -13.88 -1.58
N VAL A 138 10.04 -13.86 -1.84
CA VAL A 138 10.86 -12.64 -1.78
C VAL A 138 10.38 -11.62 -2.83
N ASN A 139 10.06 -12.06 -4.05
CA ASN A 139 9.50 -11.18 -5.09
C ASN A 139 8.14 -10.59 -4.67
N LEU A 140 7.25 -11.38 -4.07
CA LEU A 140 5.95 -10.92 -3.54
C LEU A 140 6.14 -9.84 -2.48
N LEU A 141 6.96 -10.10 -1.47
CA LEU A 141 7.19 -9.16 -0.38
C LEU A 141 7.88 -7.89 -0.85
N ALA A 142 8.90 -8.00 -1.73
CA ALA A 142 9.60 -6.85 -2.30
C ALA A 142 8.69 -6.02 -3.22
N PHE A 143 7.82 -6.66 -4.01
CA PHE A 143 6.83 -5.98 -4.82
C PHE A 143 5.90 -5.12 -3.95
N TYR A 144 5.30 -5.71 -2.92
CA TYR A 144 4.39 -4.98 -2.04
C TYR A 144 5.10 -3.93 -1.20
N ALA A 145 6.33 -4.13 -0.76
CA ALA A 145 7.12 -3.09 -0.11
C ALA A 145 7.26 -1.85 -1.02
N ASN A 146 7.57 -2.04 -2.30
CA ASN A 146 7.66 -0.94 -3.26
C ASN A 146 6.31 -0.31 -3.57
N ILE A 147 5.21 -1.08 -3.64
CA ILE A 147 3.85 -0.51 -3.79
C ILE A 147 3.48 0.34 -2.57
N ILE A 148 3.73 -0.15 -1.35
CA ILE A 148 3.46 0.57 -0.09
C ILE A 148 4.20 1.92 -0.07
N LEU A 149 5.51 1.89 -0.30
CA LEU A 149 6.35 3.09 -0.37
C LEU A 149 5.89 4.04 -1.47
N GLY A 150 5.65 3.53 -2.67
CA GLY A 150 5.23 4.35 -3.80
C GLY A 150 3.91 5.09 -3.56
N ILE A 151 2.92 4.44 -2.98
CA ILE A 151 1.62 5.06 -2.67
C ILE A 151 1.75 6.07 -1.51
N ASP A 152 2.56 5.76 -0.51
CA ASP A 152 2.83 6.70 0.59
C ASP A 152 3.47 7.98 0.06
N TYR A 153 4.52 7.87 -0.73
CA TYR A 153 5.20 9.03 -1.33
C TYR A 153 4.28 9.82 -2.28
N ASP A 154 3.42 9.16 -3.06
CA ASP A 154 2.41 9.83 -3.88
C ASP A 154 1.40 10.61 -3.03
N SER A 155 1.13 10.19 -1.80
CA SER A 155 0.22 10.88 -0.89
C SER A 155 0.79 12.19 -0.34
N PHE A 156 2.11 12.37 -0.37
CA PHE A 156 2.82 13.57 0.10
C PHE A 156 3.31 14.48 -1.03
N SER A 157 3.63 13.91 -2.20
CA SER A 157 4.22 14.63 -3.33
C SER A 157 3.70 14.12 -4.66
N LEU A 158 3.42 15.05 -5.59
CA LEU A 158 2.95 14.70 -6.92
C LEU A 158 3.95 13.79 -7.64
N MET A 159 3.52 12.57 -7.99
CA MET A 159 4.35 11.54 -8.61
C MET A 159 5.58 11.13 -7.78
N GLY A 160 5.55 11.36 -6.45
CA GLY A 160 6.65 11.06 -5.55
C GLY A 160 7.04 9.58 -5.49
N GLY A 161 6.11 8.68 -5.78
CA GLY A 161 6.30 7.23 -5.77
C GLY A 161 7.01 6.63 -6.99
N ASN A 162 7.43 7.44 -7.99
CA ASN A 162 7.94 6.94 -9.27
C ASN A 162 9.07 5.91 -9.13
N ASP A 163 10.07 6.17 -8.30
CA ASP A 163 11.23 5.27 -8.16
C ASP A 163 10.81 3.90 -7.60
N PHE A 164 9.89 3.88 -6.66
CA PHE A 164 9.37 2.64 -6.09
C PHE A 164 8.50 1.88 -7.09
N PHE A 165 7.67 2.57 -7.86
CA PHE A 165 6.88 1.92 -8.90
C PHE A 165 7.75 1.38 -10.03
N ASN A 166 8.84 2.05 -10.40
CA ASN A 166 9.83 1.52 -11.36
C ASN A 166 10.48 0.22 -10.86
N ARG A 167 10.80 0.14 -9.55
CA ARG A 167 11.32 -1.09 -8.94
C ARG A 167 10.26 -2.19 -8.93
N ALA A 168 9.01 -1.89 -8.58
CA ALA A 168 7.90 -2.84 -8.62
C ALA A 168 7.66 -3.37 -10.04
N GLU A 169 7.70 -2.52 -11.07
CA GLU A 169 7.61 -2.90 -12.48
C GLU A 169 8.76 -3.81 -12.90
N THR A 170 9.98 -3.52 -12.45
CA THR A 170 11.16 -4.36 -12.69
C THR A 170 10.98 -5.76 -12.11
N ILE A 171 10.40 -5.89 -10.91
CA ILE A 171 10.09 -7.19 -10.32
C ILE A 171 9.08 -7.95 -11.19
N VAL A 172 8.00 -7.29 -11.61
CA VAL A 172 7.00 -7.91 -12.50
C VAL A 172 7.61 -8.34 -13.82
N ALA A 173 8.48 -7.53 -14.43
CA ALA A 173 9.17 -7.86 -15.68
C ALA A 173 10.03 -9.13 -15.54
N ARG A 174 10.72 -9.31 -14.42
CA ARG A 174 11.53 -10.51 -14.14
C ARG A 174 10.67 -11.76 -13.92
N CYS A 175 9.49 -11.59 -13.36
CA CYS A 175 8.56 -12.68 -13.06
C CYS A 175 7.69 -13.10 -14.25
N GLN A 176 7.89 -12.55 -15.48
CA GLN A 176 7.07 -12.91 -16.64
C GLN A 176 7.18 -14.39 -17.05
N ASN A 177 8.30 -15.04 -16.73
CA ASN A 177 8.52 -16.47 -16.99
C ASN A 177 8.32 -17.34 -15.74
N ALA A 178 7.88 -16.76 -14.63
CA ALA A 178 7.60 -17.51 -13.39
C ALA A 178 6.47 -18.52 -13.62
N LYS A 179 6.50 -19.64 -12.90
CA LYS A 179 5.42 -20.64 -12.91
C LYS A 179 4.22 -20.16 -12.10
N GLU A 180 4.49 -19.37 -11.08
CA GLU A 180 3.51 -18.84 -10.15
C GLU A 180 2.66 -17.76 -10.84
N SER A 181 1.37 -17.74 -10.50
CA SER A 181 0.38 -16.82 -11.08
C SER A 181 0.46 -15.40 -10.51
N GLY A 182 -0.25 -14.49 -11.18
CA GLY A 182 -0.43 -13.10 -10.76
C GLY A 182 0.60 -12.11 -11.31
N TRP A 183 1.59 -12.58 -12.10
CA TRP A 183 2.64 -11.74 -12.68
C TRP A 183 2.41 -11.37 -14.14
N LYS A 184 1.50 -12.05 -14.85
CA LYS A 184 1.33 -11.94 -16.30
C LYS A 184 -0.01 -11.32 -16.68
N SER A 185 -0.03 -10.53 -17.74
CA SER A 185 -1.20 -9.77 -18.19
C SER A 185 -2.40 -10.64 -18.61
N PHE A 186 -2.15 -11.85 -19.07
CA PHE A 186 -3.18 -12.74 -19.61
C PHE A 186 -3.82 -13.67 -18.58
N GLU A 187 -3.25 -13.76 -17.36
CA GLU A 187 -3.75 -14.67 -16.31
C GLU A 187 -5.03 -14.14 -15.66
N ASN A 188 -5.03 -12.86 -15.30
CA ASN A 188 -6.14 -12.22 -14.62
C ASN A 188 -6.05 -10.70 -14.85
N ARG A 189 -7.21 -10.00 -14.92
CA ARG A 189 -7.25 -8.53 -15.02
C ARG A 189 -7.08 -7.80 -13.68
N ARG A 190 -7.01 -8.51 -12.56
CA ARG A 190 -6.90 -7.98 -11.20
C ARG A 190 -5.74 -8.63 -10.47
N ASN A 191 -4.53 -8.43 -10.99
CA ASN A 191 -3.30 -9.00 -10.45
C ASN A 191 -2.19 -7.95 -10.33
N ARG A 192 -1.00 -8.37 -9.88
CA ARG A 192 0.18 -7.51 -9.69
C ARG A 192 0.63 -6.82 -10.97
N TYR A 193 0.55 -7.54 -12.12
CA TYR A 193 0.88 -6.94 -13.41
C TYR A 193 -0.02 -5.72 -13.69
N TRP A 194 -1.33 -5.85 -13.58
CA TRP A 194 -2.25 -4.75 -13.89
C TRP A 194 -2.21 -3.64 -12.85
N LEU A 195 -1.90 -3.96 -11.58
CA LEU A 195 -1.73 -2.94 -10.56
C LEU A 195 -0.59 -1.99 -10.93
N ILE A 196 0.61 -2.54 -11.20
CA ILE A 196 1.76 -1.68 -11.52
C ILE A 196 1.66 -1.06 -12.90
N ASN A 197 1.12 -1.78 -13.89
CA ASN A 197 0.88 -1.23 -15.22
C ASN A 197 -0.04 0.01 -15.18
N ASN A 198 -1.12 -0.05 -14.39
CA ASN A 198 -2.01 1.12 -14.23
C ASN A 198 -1.36 2.26 -13.45
N LEU A 199 -0.52 1.99 -12.46
CA LEU A 199 0.23 3.03 -11.73
C LEU A 199 1.24 3.76 -12.62
N GLN A 200 1.80 3.08 -13.62
CA GLN A 200 2.81 3.63 -14.54
C GLN A 200 2.21 4.20 -15.84
N ASP A 201 1.00 3.80 -16.23
CA ASP A 201 0.36 4.28 -17.46
C ASP A 201 -0.04 5.76 -17.34
N ARG A 202 0.49 6.59 -18.23
CA ARG A 202 0.20 8.02 -18.30
C ARG A 202 -1.29 8.36 -18.40
N SER A 203 -2.10 7.46 -18.94
CA SER A 203 -3.56 7.62 -19.01
C SER A 203 -4.21 7.67 -17.62
N TYR A 204 -3.56 7.12 -16.60
CA TYR A 204 -3.99 7.15 -15.20
C TYR A 204 -3.22 8.13 -14.33
N ALA A 205 -2.39 9.01 -14.91
CA ALA A 205 -1.63 10.00 -14.14
C ALA A 205 -2.54 10.87 -13.25
N SER A 206 -3.77 11.16 -13.71
CA SER A 206 -4.76 11.91 -12.94
C SER A 206 -5.28 11.16 -11.70
N VAL A 207 -5.16 9.82 -11.65
CA VAL A 207 -5.48 9.06 -10.42
C VAL A 207 -4.40 9.29 -9.36
N ARG A 208 -3.12 9.28 -9.75
CA ARG A 208 -2.00 9.59 -8.85
C ARG A 208 -2.02 11.05 -8.40
N GLU A 209 -2.37 11.97 -9.31
CA GLU A 209 -2.61 13.37 -8.95
C GLU A 209 -3.76 13.50 -7.94
N CYS A 210 -4.84 12.72 -8.11
CA CYS A 210 -5.91 12.66 -7.14
C CYS A 210 -5.41 12.18 -5.77
N ILE A 211 -4.58 11.14 -5.70
CA ILE A 211 -4.00 10.65 -4.44
C ILE A 211 -3.25 11.78 -3.73
N TYR A 212 -2.39 12.51 -4.42
CA TYR A 212 -1.67 13.64 -3.85
C TYR A 212 -2.61 14.74 -3.33
N LYS A 213 -3.50 15.25 -4.19
CA LYS A 213 -4.41 16.36 -3.84
C LYS A 213 -5.38 15.98 -2.73
N TYR A 214 -5.93 14.78 -2.78
CA TYR A 214 -6.85 14.26 -1.77
C TYR A 214 -6.23 14.25 -0.37
N HIS A 215 -4.98 13.76 -0.26
CA HIS A 215 -4.32 13.62 1.01
C HIS A 215 -3.63 14.92 1.45
N ARG A 216 -2.68 15.43 0.64
CA ARG A 216 -1.83 16.54 1.05
C ARG A 216 -2.54 17.89 1.02
N LEU A 217 -3.33 18.15 -0.03
CA LEU A 217 -4.03 19.42 -0.19
C LEU A 217 -5.46 19.37 0.37
N GLY A 218 -6.00 18.18 0.60
CA GLY A 218 -7.32 17.97 1.16
C GLY A 218 -7.27 17.61 2.64
N LEU A 219 -7.07 16.33 2.98
CA LEU A 219 -7.15 15.85 4.36
C LEU A 219 -6.21 16.59 5.31
N ASP A 220 -4.96 16.83 4.93
CA ASP A 220 -3.97 17.51 5.78
C ASP A 220 -4.30 18.99 6.03
N VAL A 221 -5.17 19.59 5.22
CA VAL A 221 -5.61 20.98 5.39
C VAL A 221 -6.88 21.08 6.24
N MET A 222 -7.66 19.99 6.36
CA MET A 222 -8.97 20.02 7.04
C MET A 222 -8.88 20.40 8.53
N SER A 223 -7.74 20.14 9.18
CA SER A 223 -7.54 20.54 10.59
C SER A 223 -7.52 22.06 10.76
N ASP A 224 -6.97 22.77 9.79
CA ASP A 224 -6.81 24.23 9.84
C ASP A 224 -7.99 24.94 9.13
N ASN A 225 -8.45 24.39 8.01
CA ASN A 225 -9.57 24.90 7.24
C ASN A 225 -10.40 23.77 6.61
N LEU A 226 -11.49 23.42 7.26
CA LEU A 226 -12.39 22.33 6.83
C LEU A 226 -13.00 22.59 5.44
N THR A 227 -13.33 23.81 5.13
CA THR A 227 -13.98 24.20 3.86
C THR A 227 -13.00 24.06 2.70
N ASP A 228 -11.80 24.59 2.83
CA ASP A 228 -10.77 24.51 1.79
C ASP A 228 -10.31 23.06 1.60
N GLY A 229 -10.14 22.29 2.68
CA GLY A 229 -9.80 20.88 2.61
C GLY A 229 -10.86 20.06 1.86
N ARG A 230 -12.17 20.29 2.14
CA ARG A 230 -13.26 19.63 1.41
C ARG A 230 -13.29 20.02 -0.06
N LEU A 231 -13.08 21.30 -0.36
CA LEU A 231 -13.03 21.79 -1.74
C LEU A 231 -11.90 21.10 -2.51
N ALA A 232 -10.71 21.02 -1.93
CA ALA A 232 -9.57 20.35 -2.54
C ALA A 232 -9.84 18.84 -2.78
N ILE A 233 -10.51 18.14 -1.84
CA ILE A 233 -10.94 16.75 -2.02
C ILE A 233 -11.96 16.63 -3.16
N LEU A 234 -12.94 17.54 -3.24
CA LEU A 234 -13.93 17.57 -4.31
C LEU A 234 -13.27 17.72 -5.68
N GLU A 235 -12.30 18.63 -5.81
CA GLU A 235 -11.53 18.85 -7.03
C GLU A 235 -10.65 17.64 -7.37
N ALA A 236 -10.00 17.04 -6.37
CA ALA A 236 -9.21 15.83 -6.54
C ALA A 236 -10.05 14.67 -7.10
N LEU A 237 -11.25 14.44 -6.56
CA LEU A 237 -12.16 13.41 -7.04
C LEU A 237 -12.69 13.71 -8.47
N GLY A 238 -12.77 14.98 -8.86
CA GLY A 238 -13.05 15.38 -10.25
C GLY A 238 -11.99 14.88 -11.25
N LEU A 239 -10.75 14.70 -10.83
CA LEU A 239 -9.70 14.11 -11.68
C LEU A 239 -9.99 12.65 -12.03
N LEU A 240 -10.68 11.92 -11.14
CA LEU A 240 -11.08 10.53 -11.40
C LEU A 240 -12.13 10.43 -12.50
N GLN A 241 -13.03 11.41 -12.64
CA GLN A 241 -13.96 11.47 -13.77
C GLN A 241 -13.20 11.59 -15.10
N LYS A 242 -12.16 12.43 -15.13
CA LYS A 242 -11.30 12.57 -16.31
C LYS A 242 -10.64 11.25 -16.68
N ALA A 243 -10.05 10.54 -15.70
CA ALA A 243 -9.45 9.22 -15.92
C ALA A 243 -10.50 8.20 -16.38
N HIS A 244 -11.68 8.18 -15.75
CA HIS A 244 -12.78 7.26 -16.07
C HIS A 244 -13.28 7.42 -17.52
N ARG A 245 -13.39 8.65 -18.03
CA ARG A 245 -13.80 8.94 -19.40
C ARG A 245 -12.79 8.47 -20.45
N ILE A 246 -11.49 8.48 -20.09
CA ILE A 246 -10.42 7.98 -20.98
C ILE A 246 -10.39 6.44 -20.96
N LYS A 247 -10.41 5.84 -19.78
CA LYS A 247 -10.37 4.39 -19.57
C LYS A 247 -11.35 3.98 -18.46
N PRO A 248 -12.60 3.65 -18.79
CA PRO A 248 -13.60 3.24 -17.79
C PRO A 248 -13.21 1.92 -17.12
N ASN A 249 -13.70 1.73 -15.89
CA ASN A 249 -13.51 0.50 -15.11
C ASN A 249 -12.06 0.08 -14.87
N SER A 250 -11.16 1.06 -14.70
CA SER A 250 -9.76 0.82 -14.41
C SER A 250 -9.60 0.07 -13.06
N TYR A 251 -8.67 -0.88 -13.03
CA TYR A 251 -8.36 -1.63 -11.82
C TYR A 251 -7.81 -0.71 -10.72
N LEU A 252 -6.93 0.24 -11.04
CA LEU A 252 -6.41 1.22 -10.10
C LEU A 252 -7.52 2.06 -9.45
N MET A 253 -8.57 2.41 -10.23
CA MET A 253 -9.70 3.14 -9.69
C MET A 253 -10.51 2.31 -8.68
N GLN A 254 -10.70 1.02 -8.96
CA GLN A 254 -11.31 0.10 -8.00
C GLN A 254 -10.51 0.05 -6.70
N VAL A 255 -9.19 -0.12 -6.80
CA VAL A 255 -8.26 -0.13 -5.65
C VAL A 255 -8.35 1.16 -4.84
N PHE A 256 -8.45 2.32 -5.50
CA PHE A 256 -8.65 3.60 -4.81
C PHE A 256 -9.98 3.61 -4.02
N PHE A 257 -11.08 3.22 -4.62
CA PHE A 257 -12.38 3.24 -3.95
C PHE A 257 -12.54 2.14 -2.88
N ASP A 258 -11.82 1.03 -2.97
CA ASP A 258 -11.76 0.02 -1.91
C ASP A 258 -11.14 0.58 -0.61
N ALA A 259 -10.31 1.61 -0.72
CA ALA A 259 -9.75 2.33 0.41
C ALA A 259 -10.58 3.56 0.82
N LYS A 260 -11.29 4.24 -0.11
CA LYS A 260 -11.80 5.60 0.07
C LYS A 260 -13.32 5.76 0.08
N ALA A 261 -14.10 4.77 -0.37
CA ALA A 261 -15.54 4.94 -0.53
C ALA A 261 -16.24 5.37 0.77
N ASP A 262 -15.93 4.73 1.89
CA ASP A 262 -16.53 5.06 3.20
C ASP A 262 -16.00 6.40 3.73
N GLU A 263 -14.71 6.68 3.58
CA GLU A 263 -14.09 7.93 4.00
C GLU A 263 -14.71 9.13 3.28
N ILE A 264 -14.93 9.04 1.97
CA ILE A 264 -15.59 10.08 1.19
C ILE A 264 -16.99 10.37 1.72
N VAL A 265 -17.77 9.34 2.01
CA VAL A 265 -19.11 9.50 2.59
C VAL A 265 -19.02 10.22 3.95
N HIS A 266 -18.09 9.83 4.82
CA HIS A 266 -17.93 10.47 6.13
C HIS A 266 -17.51 11.94 6.04
N ILE A 267 -16.63 12.30 5.11
CA ILE A 267 -16.18 13.68 4.89
C ILE A 267 -17.33 14.58 4.42
N PHE A 268 -18.17 14.10 3.49
CA PHE A 268 -19.16 14.92 2.83
C PHE A 268 -20.58 14.82 3.41
N LYS A 269 -20.90 13.80 4.20
CA LYS A 269 -22.21 13.69 4.84
C LYS A 269 -22.61 14.93 5.67
N PRO A 270 -21.69 15.58 6.44
CA PRO A 270 -21.99 16.82 7.15
C PRO A 270 -21.87 18.09 6.29
N ALA A 271 -21.46 17.99 5.02
CA ALA A 271 -21.24 19.12 4.12
C ALA A 271 -22.57 19.79 3.65
N PHE A 272 -22.47 20.97 3.01
CA PHE A 272 -23.62 21.63 2.42
C PHE A 272 -24.26 20.81 1.30
N THR A 273 -25.55 21.01 1.06
CA THR A 273 -26.33 20.23 0.10
C THR A 273 -25.73 20.21 -1.29
N ASP A 274 -25.21 21.34 -1.76
CA ASP A 274 -24.62 21.45 -3.09
C ASP A 274 -23.29 20.66 -3.20
N GLU A 275 -22.47 20.68 -2.16
CA GLU A 275 -21.25 19.86 -2.10
C GLU A 275 -21.59 18.37 -2.11
N ARG A 276 -22.58 17.96 -1.29
CA ARG A 276 -23.05 16.57 -1.25
C ARG A 276 -23.57 16.09 -2.61
N LYS A 277 -24.37 16.92 -3.31
CA LYS A 277 -24.86 16.60 -4.67
C LYS A 277 -23.72 16.48 -5.68
N ARG A 278 -22.75 17.39 -5.64
CA ARG A 278 -21.59 17.35 -6.55
C ARG A 278 -20.76 16.07 -6.34
N ILE A 279 -20.44 15.75 -5.09
CA ILE A 279 -19.69 14.51 -4.76
C ILE A 279 -20.49 13.28 -5.17
N PHE A 280 -21.79 13.23 -4.86
CA PHE A 280 -22.66 12.12 -5.25
C PHE A 280 -22.61 11.86 -6.76
N ASN A 281 -22.70 12.90 -7.57
CA ASN A 281 -22.63 12.78 -9.03
C ASN A 281 -21.26 12.22 -9.48
N ILE A 282 -20.16 12.72 -8.89
CA ILE A 282 -18.82 12.25 -9.23
C ILE A 282 -18.67 10.76 -8.89
N VAL A 283 -18.91 10.38 -7.62
CA VAL A 283 -18.65 9.00 -7.16
C VAL A 283 -19.61 7.99 -7.77
N SER A 284 -20.84 8.39 -8.07
CA SER A 284 -21.82 7.52 -8.76
C SER A 284 -21.44 7.24 -10.20
N GLU A 285 -20.81 8.21 -10.90
CA GLU A 285 -20.29 8.03 -12.27
C GLU A 285 -19.07 7.09 -12.27
N VAL A 286 -18.10 7.34 -11.38
CA VAL A 286 -16.79 6.67 -11.45
C VAL A 286 -16.72 5.35 -10.69
N ASN A 287 -17.59 5.15 -9.70
CA ASN A 287 -17.64 3.93 -8.88
C ASN A 287 -19.08 3.49 -8.57
N PRO A 288 -19.87 3.11 -9.56
CA PRO A 288 -21.27 2.69 -9.38
C PRO A 288 -21.42 1.44 -8.49
N ALA A 289 -20.37 0.63 -8.35
CA ALA A 289 -20.38 -0.56 -7.50
C ALA A 289 -20.66 -0.25 -6.01
N ASN A 290 -20.31 0.97 -5.54
CA ASN A 290 -20.55 1.44 -4.19
C ASN A 290 -21.75 2.41 -4.07
N SER A 291 -22.66 2.44 -5.04
CA SER A 291 -23.82 3.36 -5.09
C SER A 291 -24.67 3.31 -3.81
N SER A 292 -24.87 2.14 -3.20
CA SER A 292 -25.59 1.99 -1.94
C SER A 292 -25.00 2.82 -0.81
N LYS A 293 -23.65 2.92 -0.72
CA LYS A 293 -22.96 3.74 0.26
C LYS A 293 -23.18 5.23 -0.03
N TYR A 294 -23.10 5.62 -1.31
CA TYR A 294 -23.20 7.01 -1.74
C TYR A 294 -24.59 7.61 -1.58
N ASN A 295 -25.66 6.79 -1.54
CA ASN A 295 -27.01 7.25 -1.25
C ASN A 295 -27.10 8.01 0.08
N ALA A 296 -26.23 7.71 1.05
CA ALA A 296 -26.15 8.43 2.33
C ALA A 296 -25.78 9.94 2.16
N LEU A 297 -25.23 10.35 1.01
CA LEU A 297 -24.91 11.75 0.69
C LEU A 297 -26.13 12.56 0.30
N ILE A 298 -27.15 11.93 -0.28
CA ILE A 298 -28.35 12.60 -0.79
C ILE A 298 -29.60 12.38 0.07
N GLN A 299 -29.56 11.43 1.01
CA GLN A 299 -30.65 11.24 1.99
C GLN A 299 -30.74 12.49 2.87
N GLU A 300 -31.92 13.08 2.93
CA GLU A 300 -32.23 14.13 3.89
C GLU A 300 -32.17 13.53 5.31
N LYS A 301 -31.62 14.31 6.26
CA LYS A 301 -31.77 13.94 7.66
C LYS A 301 -33.28 13.97 7.98
N THR A 302 -33.90 12.79 8.10
CA THR A 302 -35.18 12.70 8.80
C THR A 302 -34.89 13.11 10.25
N ASN A 303 -35.32 14.33 10.61
CA ASN A 303 -35.28 14.84 11.98
C ASN A 303 -36.20 14.04 12.87
#